data_4cf80ba010f673844565c38ac8509920
#
_entry.id   4cf80ba010f673844565c38ac8509920
#
_cell.length_a   1.000
_cell.length_b   1.000
_cell.length_c   1.000
_cell.angle_alpha   90.00
_cell.angle_beta   90.00
_cell.angle_gamma   90.00
#
_symmetry.space_group_name_H-M   'P 1'
#
loop_
_entity.id
_entity.type
_entity.pdbx_description
1 polymer ?
#
loop_
_entity_poly.entity_id
_entity_poly.type
_entity_poly.pdbx_seq_one_letter_code
_entity_poly.pdbx_strand_id
1 'polypeptide(L)'
;MQQKASDWLDIVWASFENAFVNSQMYEALNLWSECESLLGDSGKSDYYLRLAARLKTQFNKSVDEGGFWSEKKKQYVYWRDNDGSIHGDNLVTPVNFAAIAFGLCDDPRRKAVILNEIEKRMKAEKLFHWPLCFDSYKREEVSERNWPFPTYENGDIFPTWGYLGVRAYAGHDRNLALGYINNLLQQYRKDGLSYQRYSRVGQEGRGSDILAGICTSITALYSDIYGIRPKWNRFGLEPHMTHALNGTAFTYNLRDMDYNLQLSVGDYRIKTDEFSVECDAPFGVSMSENVLTYFHENKENLILTVECATASLPIHMIVRKKSGCELAWSIPSTGDYAFTLKGLRPDTGYKVRLNGKSRTVKASGEGTLSISEKCSGPVSVEIRKK
;
A
#
# COMPACT_ATOMS: atom_id res chain seq x y z
N MET A 1 -21.59 -13.47 -4.09
CA MET A 1 -22.87 -12.93 -3.54
C MET A 1 -22.82 -13.05 -2.03
N GLN A 2 -23.19 -12.02 -1.33
CA GLN A 2 -23.06 -11.91 0.12
C GLN A 2 -24.44 -11.95 0.78
N GLN A 3 -24.55 -12.54 1.96
CA GLN A 3 -25.76 -12.46 2.78
C GLN A 3 -25.86 -11.10 3.46
N LYS A 4 -27.06 -10.71 3.92
CA LYS A 4 -27.25 -9.47 4.68
C LYS A 4 -26.43 -9.46 5.97
N ALA A 5 -25.86 -8.29 6.30
CA ALA A 5 -25.03 -8.06 7.49
C ALA A 5 -23.87 -9.07 7.62
N SER A 6 -23.18 -9.37 6.54
CA SER A 6 -22.13 -10.37 6.50
C SER A 6 -20.70 -9.80 6.44
N ASP A 7 -20.55 -8.50 6.54
CA ASP A 7 -19.24 -7.87 6.77
C ASP A 7 -19.16 -7.28 8.19
N TRP A 8 -18.10 -6.49 8.47
CA TRP A 8 -17.86 -5.96 9.81
C TRP A 8 -18.88 -4.92 10.27
N LEU A 9 -19.58 -4.23 9.36
CA LEU A 9 -20.66 -3.31 9.70
C LEU A 9 -21.95 -4.12 9.95
N ASP A 10 -22.07 -4.68 11.14
CA ASP A 10 -23.03 -5.72 11.46
C ASP A 10 -24.47 -5.22 11.67
N ILE A 11 -24.65 -3.91 11.87
CA ILE A 11 -26.00 -3.30 11.88
C ILE A 11 -26.46 -2.83 10.51
N VAL A 12 -25.59 -2.81 9.49
CA VAL A 12 -25.92 -2.37 8.13
C VAL A 12 -26.33 -3.58 7.31
N TRP A 13 -27.48 -3.50 6.64
CA TRP A 13 -28.03 -4.62 5.85
C TRP A 13 -27.34 -4.79 4.48
N ALA A 14 -26.04 -4.46 4.40
CA ALA A 14 -25.26 -4.66 3.19
C ALA A 14 -25.33 -6.12 2.73
N SER A 15 -25.67 -6.34 1.46
CA SER A 15 -25.88 -7.68 0.93
C SER A 15 -25.54 -7.76 -0.55
N PHE A 16 -25.65 -8.93 -1.15
CA PHE A 16 -25.51 -9.31 -2.53
C PHE A 16 -24.20 -8.87 -3.19
N GLU A 17 -24.08 -7.62 -3.70
CA GLU A 17 -22.84 -7.06 -4.23
C GLU A 17 -22.33 -5.94 -3.33
N ASN A 18 -21.20 -6.12 -2.68
CA ASN A 18 -20.65 -5.23 -1.66
C ASN A 18 -19.33 -4.63 -2.11
N ALA A 19 -19.23 -3.31 -2.17
CA ALA A 19 -18.05 -2.60 -2.65
C ALA A 19 -16.84 -2.76 -1.72
N PHE A 20 -17.06 -2.82 -0.40
CA PHE A 20 -15.99 -3.03 0.57
C PHE A 20 -15.34 -4.40 0.40
N VAL A 21 -16.14 -5.46 0.33
CA VAL A 21 -15.66 -6.84 0.13
C VAL A 21 -14.95 -6.99 -1.23
N ASN A 22 -15.50 -6.37 -2.29
CA ASN A 22 -14.86 -6.38 -3.61
C ASN A 22 -13.52 -5.64 -3.62
N SER A 23 -13.35 -4.60 -2.79
CA SER A 23 -12.08 -3.90 -2.66
C SER A 23 -11.00 -4.79 -2.05
N GLN A 24 -11.34 -5.55 -1.01
CA GLN A 24 -10.45 -6.55 -0.41
C GLN A 24 -10.13 -7.71 -1.36
N MET A 25 -11.14 -8.18 -2.10
CA MET A 25 -10.96 -9.26 -3.10
C MET A 25 -9.98 -8.83 -4.20
N TYR A 26 -10.03 -7.58 -4.64
CA TYR A 26 -9.09 -7.07 -5.64
C TYR A 26 -7.64 -7.15 -5.15
N GLU A 27 -7.35 -6.71 -3.92
CA GLU A 27 -6.02 -6.84 -3.34
C GLU A 27 -5.60 -8.30 -3.19
N ALA A 28 -6.51 -9.16 -2.69
CA ALA A 28 -6.26 -10.59 -2.53
C ALA A 28 -5.91 -11.27 -3.86
N LEU A 29 -6.60 -10.94 -4.95
CA LEU A 29 -6.32 -11.50 -6.28
C LEU A 29 -4.92 -11.10 -6.80
N ASN A 30 -4.52 -9.85 -6.59
CA ASN A 30 -3.18 -9.38 -6.99
C ASN A 30 -2.09 -10.06 -6.14
N LEU A 31 -2.26 -10.14 -4.82
CA LEU A 31 -1.32 -10.82 -3.93
C LEU A 31 -1.20 -12.31 -4.26
N TRP A 32 -2.32 -12.97 -4.55
CA TRP A 32 -2.32 -14.38 -4.91
C TRP A 32 -1.64 -14.63 -6.25
N SER A 33 -1.85 -13.76 -7.23
CA SER A 33 -1.11 -13.79 -8.49
C SER A 33 0.40 -13.71 -8.29
N GLU A 34 0.86 -12.80 -7.40
CA GLU A 34 2.28 -12.68 -7.07
C GLU A 34 2.82 -13.97 -6.41
N CYS A 35 2.05 -14.60 -5.52
CA CYS A 35 2.41 -15.89 -4.92
C CYS A 35 2.57 -16.99 -5.98
N GLU A 36 1.62 -17.14 -6.89
CA GLU A 36 1.69 -18.15 -7.96
C GLU A 36 2.88 -17.92 -8.90
N SER A 37 3.16 -16.64 -9.23
CA SER A 37 4.34 -16.28 -10.02
C SER A 37 5.65 -16.70 -9.33
N LEU A 38 5.78 -16.49 -8.03
CA LEU A 38 6.95 -16.88 -7.25
C LEU A 38 7.10 -18.40 -7.12
N LEU A 39 6.00 -19.14 -7.15
CA LEU A 39 5.97 -20.61 -7.17
C LEU A 39 6.24 -21.17 -8.57
N GLY A 40 6.36 -20.32 -9.60
CA GLY A 40 6.64 -20.71 -10.98
C GLY A 40 5.38 -21.06 -11.81
N ASP A 41 4.17 -20.85 -11.28
CA ASP A 41 2.92 -21.10 -12.02
C ASP A 41 2.43 -19.80 -12.70
N SER A 42 3.03 -19.50 -13.84
CA SER A 42 2.65 -18.31 -14.62
C SER A 42 1.21 -18.36 -15.13
N GLY A 43 0.68 -19.56 -15.41
CA GLY A 43 -0.69 -19.74 -15.90
C GLY A 43 -1.73 -19.31 -14.86
N LYS A 44 -1.56 -19.72 -13.60
CA LYS A 44 -2.42 -19.29 -12.48
C LYS A 44 -2.20 -17.83 -12.14
N SER A 45 -0.95 -17.36 -12.14
CA SER A 45 -0.64 -15.95 -11.94
C SER A 45 -1.45 -15.06 -12.91
N ASP A 46 -1.38 -15.34 -14.21
CA ASP A 46 -2.13 -14.65 -15.24
C ASP A 46 -3.65 -14.77 -15.07
N TYR A 47 -4.14 -15.91 -14.61
CA TYR A 47 -5.56 -16.11 -14.34
C TYR A 47 -6.06 -15.12 -13.27
N TYR A 48 -5.36 -15.02 -12.13
CA TYR A 48 -5.74 -14.12 -11.05
C TYR A 48 -5.62 -12.64 -11.43
N LEU A 49 -4.59 -12.26 -12.21
CA LEU A 49 -4.47 -10.90 -12.75
C LEU A 49 -5.64 -10.55 -13.67
N ARG A 50 -6.07 -11.47 -14.54
CA ARG A 50 -7.26 -11.22 -15.39
C ARG A 50 -8.53 -11.07 -14.56
N LEU A 51 -8.70 -11.86 -13.48
CA LEU A 51 -9.84 -11.68 -12.56
C LEU A 51 -9.80 -10.32 -11.87
N ALA A 52 -8.64 -9.90 -11.36
CA ALA A 52 -8.45 -8.60 -10.74
C ALA A 52 -8.77 -7.46 -11.73
N ALA A 53 -8.27 -7.54 -12.96
CA ALA A 53 -8.54 -6.52 -14.00
C ALA A 53 -10.04 -6.44 -14.35
N ARG A 54 -10.73 -7.58 -14.47
CA ARG A 54 -12.18 -7.63 -14.70
C ARG A 54 -12.95 -7.00 -13.55
N LEU A 55 -12.59 -7.38 -12.30
CA LEU A 55 -13.21 -6.80 -11.09
C LEU A 55 -13.04 -5.29 -11.08
N LYS A 56 -11.83 -4.77 -11.28
CA LYS A 56 -11.54 -3.33 -11.33
C LYS A 56 -12.36 -2.61 -12.40
N THR A 57 -12.47 -3.18 -13.59
CA THR A 57 -13.24 -2.60 -14.68
C THR A 57 -14.71 -2.51 -14.33
N GLN A 58 -15.31 -3.58 -13.79
CA GLN A 58 -16.73 -3.59 -13.42
C GLN A 58 -17.01 -2.67 -12.23
N PHE A 59 -16.16 -2.71 -11.20
CA PHE A 59 -16.29 -1.88 -10.01
C PHE A 59 -16.36 -0.38 -10.33
N ASN A 60 -15.55 0.07 -11.29
CA ASN A 60 -15.43 1.49 -11.66
C ASN A 60 -16.49 1.99 -12.64
N LYS A 61 -17.37 1.14 -13.16
CA LYS A 61 -18.52 1.57 -13.92
C LYS A 61 -19.47 2.40 -13.08
N SER A 62 -20.30 3.20 -13.74
CA SER A 62 -21.36 3.92 -13.06
C SER A 62 -22.36 2.95 -12.42
N VAL A 63 -23.08 3.42 -11.41
CA VAL A 63 -24.17 2.63 -10.79
C VAL A 63 -25.24 2.22 -11.80
N ASP A 64 -25.47 3.05 -12.81
CA ASP A 64 -26.43 2.78 -13.90
C ASP A 64 -25.94 1.68 -14.86
N GLU A 65 -24.64 1.43 -14.92
CA GLU A 65 -23.99 0.39 -15.72
C GLU A 65 -23.64 -0.86 -14.93
N GLY A 66 -24.13 -0.98 -13.69
CA GLY A 66 -23.88 -2.11 -12.82
C GLY A 66 -22.56 -2.04 -12.02
N GLY A 67 -21.90 -0.88 -11.97
CA GLY A 67 -20.75 -0.63 -11.11
C GLY A 67 -21.12 0.01 -9.77
N PHE A 68 -20.09 0.53 -9.08
CA PHE A 68 -20.27 1.17 -7.78
C PHE A 68 -20.02 2.68 -7.79
N TRP A 69 -19.60 3.27 -8.90
CA TRP A 69 -19.33 4.70 -8.99
C TRP A 69 -20.61 5.52 -9.21
N SER A 70 -20.95 6.38 -8.26
CA SER A 70 -22.05 7.34 -8.38
C SER A 70 -21.55 8.63 -9.02
N GLU A 71 -21.93 8.87 -10.29
CA GLU A 71 -21.61 10.12 -10.98
C GLU A 71 -22.29 11.33 -10.32
N LYS A 72 -23.46 11.14 -9.73
CA LYS A 72 -24.22 12.18 -9.05
C LYS A 72 -23.57 12.60 -7.73
N LYS A 73 -23.15 11.61 -6.92
CA LYS A 73 -22.58 11.82 -5.58
C LYS A 73 -21.04 11.93 -5.59
N LYS A 74 -20.40 11.57 -6.72
CA LYS A 74 -18.94 11.57 -6.88
C LYS A 74 -18.20 10.71 -5.83
N GLN A 75 -18.76 9.54 -5.57
CA GLN A 75 -18.26 8.57 -4.58
C GLN A 75 -18.65 7.16 -4.98
N TYR A 76 -18.07 6.16 -4.33
CA TYR A 76 -18.54 4.78 -4.43
C TYR A 76 -19.69 4.55 -3.47
N VAL A 77 -20.74 3.85 -3.95
CA VAL A 77 -21.84 3.36 -3.13
C VAL A 77 -21.44 2.07 -2.42
N TYR A 78 -22.11 1.72 -1.32
CA TYR A 78 -21.68 0.60 -0.50
C TYR A 78 -22.10 -0.75 -1.08
N TRP A 79 -23.39 -0.90 -1.43
CA TRP A 79 -23.86 -2.17 -1.98
C TRP A 79 -24.99 -2.02 -2.99
N ARG A 80 -25.19 -3.09 -3.74
CA ARG A 80 -26.29 -3.29 -4.66
C ARG A 80 -27.02 -4.56 -4.24
N ASP A 81 -28.34 -4.49 -4.07
CA ASP A 81 -29.17 -5.65 -3.79
C ASP A 81 -29.49 -6.47 -5.06
N ASN A 82 -30.10 -7.64 -4.87
CA ASN A 82 -30.41 -8.58 -5.95
C ASN A 82 -31.43 -8.02 -6.97
N ASP A 83 -32.25 -7.08 -6.55
CA ASP A 83 -33.20 -6.36 -7.41
C ASP A 83 -32.57 -5.19 -8.18
N GLY A 84 -31.26 -4.98 -7.99
CA GLY A 84 -30.49 -3.89 -8.60
C GLY A 84 -30.58 -2.56 -7.87
N SER A 85 -31.31 -2.48 -6.75
CA SER A 85 -31.40 -1.27 -5.94
C SER A 85 -30.02 -0.91 -5.33
N ILE A 86 -29.75 0.39 -5.25
CA ILE A 86 -28.48 0.95 -4.78
C ILE A 86 -28.63 1.51 -3.37
N HIS A 87 -27.67 1.19 -2.52
CA HIS A 87 -27.66 1.54 -1.11
C HIS A 87 -26.30 2.04 -0.63
N GLY A 88 -26.28 2.74 0.50
CA GLY A 88 -25.04 3.27 1.08
C GLY A 88 -24.40 4.38 0.23
N ASP A 89 -25.23 5.27 -0.33
CA ASP A 89 -24.79 6.48 -1.06
C ASP A 89 -24.55 7.69 -0.14
N ASN A 90 -24.34 7.43 1.15
CA ASN A 90 -24.25 8.38 2.26
C ASN A 90 -22.81 8.69 2.69
N LEU A 91 -21.85 8.62 1.76
CA LEU A 91 -20.43 8.82 1.93
C LEU A 91 -19.87 7.92 3.06
N VAL A 92 -19.92 6.63 2.82
CA VAL A 92 -19.37 5.60 3.72
C VAL A 92 -17.85 5.60 3.59
N THR A 93 -17.15 6.03 4.66
CA THR A 93 -15.70 6.26 4.61
C THR A 93 -14.90 4.96 4.44
N PRO A 94 -15.18 3.84 5.15
CA PRO A 94 -14.45 2.59 4.92
C PRO A 94 -14.52 2.09 3.49
N VAL A 95 -15.67 2.23 2.83
CA VAL A 95 -15.88 1.80 1.44
C VAL A 95 -15.02 2.62 0.48
N ASN A 96 -15.08 3.95 0.60
CA ASN A 96 -14.35 4.85 -0.28
C ASN A 96 -12.84 4.80 -0.04
N PHE A 97 -12.42 4.68 1.23
CA PHE A 97 -11.01 4.49 1.58
C PHE A 97 -10.48 3.14 1.08
N ALA A 98 -11.23 2.05 1.23
CA ALA A 98 -10.83 0.73 0.76
C ALA A 98 -10.63 0.71 -0.77
N ALA A 99 -11.55 1.34 -1.53
CA ALA A 99 -11.41 1.46 -2.98
C ALA A 99 -10.12 2.18 -3.39
N ILE A 100 -9.71 3.21 -2.64
CA ILE A 100 -8.46 3.95 -2.88
C ILE A 100 -7.25 3.17 -2.38
N ALA A 101 -7.31 2.69 -1.12
CA ALA A 101 -6.20 2.04 -0.42
C ALA A 101 -5.74 0.74 -1.09
N PHE A 102 -6.68 -0.02 -1.66
CA PHE A 102 -6.39 -1.28 -2.34
C PHE A 102 -6.23 -1.13 -3.86
N GLY A 103 -6.31 0.09 -4.40
CA GLY A 103 -5.98 0.39 -5.79
C GLY A 103 -7.08 0.11 -6.83
N LEU A 104 -8.33 -0.14 -6.40
CA LEU A 104 -9.47 -0.19 -7.31
C LEU A 104 -9.74 1.19 -7.91
N CYS A 105 -9.82 2.22 -7.07
CA CYS A 105 -9.85 3.60 -7.50
C CYS A 105 -8.43 4.07 -7.81
N ASP A 106 -8.01 4.03 -9.06
CA ASP A 106 -6.71 4.52 -9.52
C ASP A 106 -6.77 5.86 -10.27
N ASP A 107 -7.96 6.31 -10.66
CA ASP A 107 -8.15 7.63 -11.27
C ASP A 107 -7.83 8.75 -10.25
N PRO A 108 -6.78 9.57 -10.50
CA PRO A 108 -6.39 10.65 -9.59
C PRO A 108 -7.50 11.69 -9.36
N ARG A 109 -8.38 11.90 -10.34
CA ARG A 109 -9.50 12.85 -10.23
C ARG A 109 -10.56 12.32 -9.29
N ARG A 110 -10.92 11.04 -9.40
CA ARG A 110 -11.88 10.39 -8.49
C ARG A 110 -11.34 10.37 -7.07
N LYS A 111 -10.06 9.99 -6.89
CA LYS A 111 -9.39 10.05 -5.57
C LYS A 111 -9.49 11.45 -4.95
N ALA A 112 -9.09 12.46 -5.71
CA ALA A 112 -9.10 13.84 -5.23
C ALA A 112 -10.53 14.32 -4.88
N VAL A 113 -11.52 14.01 -5.69
CA VAL A 113 -12.92 14.41 -5.43
C VAL A 113 -13.44 13.77 -4.14
N ILE A 114 -13.23 12.47 -3.93
CA ILE A 114 -13.65 11.77 -2.71
C ILE A 114 -12.95 12.35 -1.48
N LEU A 115 -11.61 12.42 -1.50
CA LEU A 115 -10.82 12.85 -0.35
C LEU A 115 -11.06 14.32 0.00
N ASN A 116 -11.23 15.20 -0.99
CA ASN A 116 -11.54 16.62 -0.76
C ASN A 116 -12.95 16.81 -0.17
N GLU A 117 -13.94 16.04 -0.58
CA GLU A 117 -15.28 16.12 0.02
C GLU A 117 -15.25 15.62 1.48
N ILE A 118 -14.53 14.53 1.75
CA ILE A 118 -14.31 14.06 3.12
C ILE A 118 -13.64 15.16 3.96
N GLU A 119 -12.56 15.77 3.50
CA GLU A 119 -11.86 16.83 4.22
C GLU A 119 -12.73 18.06 4.48
N LYS A 120 -13.53 18.46 3.50
CA LYS A 120 -14.47 19.57 3.65
C LYS A 120 -15.45 19.30 4.80
N ARG A 121 -15.99 18.08 4.87
CA ARG A 121 -16.94 17.66 5.92
C ARG A 121 -16.25 17.49 7.28
N MET A 122 -15.06 16.90 7.32
CA MET A 122 -14.23 16.80 8.53
C MET A 122 -14.00 18.18 9.17
N LYS A 123 -13.64 19.17 8.35
CA LYS A 123 -13.41 20.54 8.81
C LYS A 123 -14.70 21.25 9.26
N ALA A 124 -15.78 21.07 8.53
CA ALA A 124 -17.07 21.68 8.88
C ALA A 124 -17.61 21.17 10.22
N GLU A 125 -17.43 19.91 10.52
CA GLU A 125 -17.87 19.27 11.76
C GLU A 125 -16.78 19.23 12.85
N LYS A 126 -15.56 19.70 12.56
CA LYS A 126 -14.40 19.71 13.47
C LYS A 126 -14.11 18.34 14.08
N LEU A 127 -14.17 17.28 13.26
CA LEU A 127 -13.95 15.91 13.70
C LEU A 127 -12.46 15.62 13.86
N PHE A 128 -12.08 14.94 14.94
CA PHE A 128 -10.69 14.54 15.16
C PHE A 128 -10.28 13.33 14.29
N HIS A 129 -11.26 12.50 13.90
CA HIS A 129 -11.04 11.31 13.08
C HIS A 129 -12.29 11.00 12.25
N TRP A 130 -12.17 10.15 11.24
CA TRP A 130 -13.24 9.88 10.27
C TRP A 130 -14.43 9.13 10.88
N PRO A 131 -15.68 9.62 10.68
CA PRO A 131 -16.88 8.84 11.00
C PRO A 131 -17.06 7.73 9.95
N LEU A 132 -17.82 6.69 10.30
CA LEU A 132 -18.09 5.59 9.37
C LEU A 132 -18.91 6.03 8.14
N CYS A 133 -19.79 7.00 8.31
CA CYS A 133 -20.47 7.67 7.21
C CYS A 133 -20.77 9.11 7.56
N PHE A 134 -20.92 9.98 6.56
CA PHE A 134 -21.23 11.38 6.79
C PHE A 134 -22.71 11.72 6.82
N ASP A 135 -23.51 11.03 6.04
CA ASP A 135 -24.96 11.12 6.12
C ASP A 135 -25.49 9.80 6.70
N SER A 136 -26.62 9.84 7.41
CA SER A 136 -27.21 8.64 8.00
C SER A 136 -27.73 7.70 6.90
N TYR A 137 -27.60 6.40 7.12
CA TYR A 137 -28.36 5.41 6.36
C TYR A 137 -29.85 5.66 6.49
N LYS A 138 -30.63 5.15 5.57
CA LYS A 138 -32.08 5.09 5.73
C LYS A 138 -32.43 4.07 6.80
N ARG A 139 -33.61 4.22 7.43
CA ARG A 139 -34.02 3.33 8.52
C ARG A 139 -34.13 1.87 8.09
N GLU A 140 -34.56 1.63 6.86
CA GLU A 140 -34.67 0.29 6.27
C GLU A 140 -33.32 -0.36 5.93
N GLU A 141 -32.23 0.41 5.91
CA GLU A 141 -30.89 -0.06 5.59
C GLU A 141 -30.08 -0.52 6.81
N VAL A 142 -30.60 -0.26 8.02
CA VAL A 142 -29.89 -0.56 9.28
C VAL A 142 -30.77 -1.22 10.30
N SER A 143 -30.15 -1.97 11.22
CA SER A 143 -30.81 -2.48 12.42
C SER A 143 -30.82 -1.43 13.53
N GLU A 144 -31.96 -1.15 14.10
CA GLU A 144 -32.09 -0.29 15.28
C GLU A 144 -32.21 -1.09 16.59
N ARG A 145 -32.15 -2.41 16.53
CA ARG A 145 -32.47 -3.30 17.64
C ARG A 145 -31.71 -2.99 18.92
N ASN A 146 -30.43 -2.66 18.81
CA ASN A 146 -29.56 -2.48 19.97
C ASN A 146 -29.02 -1.05 20.09
N TRP A 147 -29.21 -0.20 19.06
CA TRP A 147 -28.56 1.11 18.96
C TRP A 147 -29.59 2.17 18.54
N PRO A 148 -29.69 3.29 19.26
CA PRO A 148 -30.57 4.39 18.85
C PRO A 148 -30.14 4.95 17.50
N PHE A 149 -31.10 5.16 16.61
CA PHE A 149 -30.83 5.79 15.31
C PHE A 149 -30.64 7.31 15.47
N PRO A 150 -29.67 7.93 14.79
CA PRO A 150 -28.61 7.38 13.97
C PRO A 150 -27.27 7.35 14.76
N THR A 151 -26.94 6.26 15.40
CA THR A 151 -25.70 6.11 16.19
C THR A 151 -24.96 4.83 15.80
N TYR A 152 -23.83 4.58 16.42
CA TYR A 152 -23.01 3.40 16.22
C TYR A 152 -22.45 3.38 14.79
N GLU A 153 -22.56 2.27 14.07
CA GLU A 153 -22.06 2.19 12.68
C GLU A 153 -22.78 3.11 11.70
N ASN A 154 -23.86 3.75 12.13
CA ASN A 154 -24.54 4.80 11.40
C ASN A 154 -23.99 6.20 11.71
N GLY A 155 -22.68 6.36 11.59
CA GLY A 155 -22.00 7.64 11.58
C GLY A 155 -21.09 7.95 12.78
N ASP A 156 -20.96 7.08 13.78
CA ASP A 156 -19.97 7.27 14.83
C ASP A 156 -18.53 7.09 14.30
N ILE A 157 -17.55 7.59 15.05
CA ILE A 157 -16.14 7.49 14.73
C ILE A 157 -15.59 6.18 15.29
N PHE A 158 -15.13 5.29 14.41
CA PHE A 158 -14.51 4.02 14.78
C PHE A 158 -13.03 4.00 14.39
N PRO A 159 -12.08 4.11 15.34
CA PRO A 159 -10.66 4.08 15.04
C PRO A 159 -10.17 2.83 14.31
N THR A 160 -10.87 1.71 14.48
CA THR A 160 -10.59 0.44 13.80
C THR A 160 -10.44 0.57 12.28
N TRP A 161 -11.21 1.46 11.64
CA TRP A 161 -11.20 1.67 10.20
C TRP A 161 -10.18 2.71 9.74
N GLY A 162 -9.53 3.38 10.68
CA GLY A 162 -8.64 4.52 10.38
C GLY A 162 -7.41 4.16 9.56
N TYR A 163 -6.93 2.90 9.60
CA TYR A 163 -5.82 2.47 8.77
C TYR A 163 -6.12 2.61 7.27
N LEU A 164 -7.37 2.38 6.85
CA LEU A 164 -7.79 2.58 5.46
C LEU A 164 -7.70 4.05 5.06
N GLY A 165 -8.14 4.94 5.96
CA GLY A 165 -8.01 6.38 5.75
C GLY A 165 -6.55 6.80 5.65
N VAL A 166 -5.70 6.40 6.59
CA VAL A 166 -4.26 6.71 6.56
C VAL A 166 -3.65 6.24 5.23
N ARG A 167 -3.91 5.00 4.80
CA ARG A 167 -3.40 4.46 3.54
C ARG A 167 -3.92 5.23 2.32
N ALA A 168 -5.22 5.57 2.30
CA ALA A 168 -5.81 6.35 1.21
C ALA A 168 -5.20 7.75 1.07
N TYR A 169 -4.91 8.41 2.21
CA TYR A 169 -4.29 9.72 2.23
C TYR A 169 -2.77 9.70 2.02
N ALA A 170 -2.05 8.68 2.45
CA ALA A 170 -0.58 8.63 2.39
C ALA A 170 -0.03 8.91 0.99
N GLY A 171 -0.66 8.34 -0.04
CA GLY A 171 -0.32 8.58 -1.44
C GLY A 171 -0.90 9.87 -2.04
N HIS A 172 -1.80 10.59 -1.34
CA HIS A 172 -2.46 11.81 -1.80
C HIS A 172 -1.94 13.05 -1.06
N ASP A 173 -2.04 13.05 0.26
CA ASP A 173 -1.49 14.06 1.17
C ASP A 173 -0.98 13.40 2.44
N ARG A 174 0.32 13.12 2.47
CA ARG A 174 0.99 12.47 3.59
C ARG A 174 0.97 13.28 4.89
N ASN A 175 0.84 14.60 4.81
CA ASN A 175 0.75 15.45 6.00
C ASN A 175 -0.64 15.32 6.65
N LEU A 176 -1.71 15.24 5.86
CA LEU A 176 -3.04 14.92 6.37
C LEU A 176 -3.08 13.54 6.99
N ALA A 177 -2.52 12.51 6.32
CA ALA A 177 -2.44 11.15 6.86
C ALA A 177 -1.77 11.12 8.24
N LEU A 178 -0.60 11.75 8.39
CA LEU A 178 0.10 11.88 9.67
C LEU A 178 -0.70 12.72 10.67
N GLY A 179 -1.38 13.76 10.21
CA GLY A 179 -2.24 14.62 11.02
C GLY A 179 -3.35 13.83 11.72
N TYR A 180 -4.01 12.92 11.02
CA TYR A 180 -5.06 12.07 11.61
C TYR A 180 -4.53 11.04 12.61
N ILE A 181 -3.34 10.52 12.38
CA ILE A 181 -2.65 9.68 13.39
C ILE A 181 -2.38 10.50 14.66
N ASN A 182 -1.86 11.71 14.52
CA ASN A 182 -1.57 12.59 15.64
C ASN A 182 -2.85 13.01 16.39
N ASN A 183 -3.93 13.31 15.69
CA ASN A 183 -5.22 13.62 16.31
C ASN A 183 -5.73 12.45 17.17
N LEU A 184 -5.61 11.23 16.66
CA LEU A 184 -5.99 10.02 17.39
C LEU A 184 -5.13 9.83 18.65
N LEU A 185 -3.81 10.00 18.54
CA LEU A 185 -2.89 9.92 19.69
C LEU A 185 -3.19 11.00 20.74
N GLN A 186 -3.56 12.22 20.31
CA GLN A 186 -3.98 13.27 21.23
C GLN A 186 -5.29 12.92 21.95
N GLN A 187 -6.25 12.34 21.23
CA GLN A 187 -7.50 11.89 21.83
C GLN A 187 -7.25 10.76 22.86
N TYR A 188 -6.42 9.77 22.53
CA TYR A 188 -6.05 8.70 23.47
C TYR A 188 -5.32 9.23 24.71
N ARG A 189 -4.46 10.24 24.55
CA ARG A 189 -3.81 10.89 25.69
C ARG A 189 -4.81 11.61 26.61
N LYS A 190 -5.82 12.26 26.03
CA LYS A 190 -6.89 12.93 26.77
C LYS A 190 -7.75 11.92 27.53
N ASP A 191 -8.07 10.79 26.95
CA ASP A 191 -8.97 9.79 27.52
C ASP A 191 -8.25 8.79 28.44
N GLY A 192 -6.91 8.84 28.49
CA GLY A 192 -6.09 7.87 29.23
C GLY A 192 -5.93 6.53 28.52
N LEU A 193 -6.87 6.19 27.64
CA LEU A 193 -6.88 5.01 26.80
C LEU A 193 -7.89 5.22 25.66
N SER A 194 -7.92 4.31 24.71
CA SER A 194 -8.90 4.33 23.64
C SER A 194 -10.24 3.76 24.04
N TYR A 195 -11.30 4.20 23.37
CA TYR A 195 -12.62 3.60 23.37
C TYR A 195 -12.88 2.85 22.06
N GLN A 196 -13.84 1.93 22.06
CA GLN A 196 -14.25 1.22 20.84
C GLN A 196 -14.64 2.19 19.72
N ARG A 197 -15.41 3.22 20.09
CA ARG A 197 -15.89 4.27 19.20
C ARG A 197 -16.06 5.60 19.93
N TYR A 198 -16.28 6.63 19.15
CA TYR A 198 -16.62 7.96 19.66
C TYR A 198 -17.92 8.44 19.01
N SER A 199 -18.79 9.02 19.81
CA SER A 199 -20.00 9.65 19.27
C SER A 199 -19.62 10.77 18.30
N ARG A 200 -20.35 10.91 17.19
CA ARG A 200 -19.99 11.90 16.17
C ARG A 200 -20.13 13.34 16.66
N VAL A 201 -21.22 13.68 17.34
CA VAL A 201 -21.51 15.05 17.74
C VAL A 201 -20.64 15.53 18.91
N GLY A 202 -20.64 14.79 20.00
CA GLY A 202 -19.86 15.14 21.19
C GLY A 202 -18.43 14.66 21.18
N GLN A 203 -18.09 13.76 20.28
CA GLN A 203 -16.81 13.06 20.20
C GLN A 203 -16.38 12.45 21.55
N GLU A 204 -17.36 11.95 22.28
CA GLU A 204 -17.21 11.28 23.55
C GLU A 204 -16.95 9.78 23.33
N GLY A 205 -16.02 9.21 24.11
CA GLY A 205 -15.73 7.79 24.08
C GLY A 205 -16.91 6.93 24.47
N ARG A 206 -17.12 5.84 23.74
CA ARG A 206 -18.19 4.85 23.95
C ARG A 206 -17.64 3.44 23.80
N GLY A 207 -18.19 2.51 24.58
CA GLY A 207 -17.70 1.14 24.65
C GLY A 207 -16.37 1.06 25.41
N SER A 208 -16.43 0.40 26.58
CA SER A 208 -15.23 0.15 27.40
C SER A 208 -14.40 -1.03 26.89
N ASP A 209 -14.94 -1.76 25.92
CA ASP A 209 -14.29 -2.94 25.35
C ASP A 209 -13.21 -2.52 24.37
N ILE A 210 -11.98 -2.63 24.80
CA ILE A 210 -10.83 -2.33 23.98
C ILE A 210 -10.60 -3.49 23.03
N LEU A 211 -10.93 -3.28 21.77
CA LEU A 211 -10.62 -4.21 20.71
C LEU A 211 -9.23 -3.91 20.14
N ALA A 212 -8.48 -4.94 19.80
CA ALA A 212 -7.16 -4.79 19.17
C ALA A 212 -7.20 -3.88 17.92
N GLY A 213 -8.31 -3.85 17.20
CA GLY A 213 -8.53 -3.03 16.02
C GLY A 213 -8.44 -1.52 16.24
N ILE A 214 -8.62 -1.01 17.45
CA ILE A 214 -8.55 0.44 17.71
C ILE A 214 -7.16 1.04 17.45
N CYS A 215 -6.10 0.24 17.52
CA CYS A 215 -4.74 0.66 17.25
C CYS A 215 -4.35 0.65 15.77
N THR A 216 -5.24 0.23 14.87
CA THR A 216 -4.91 0.05 13.44
C THR A 216 -4.45 1.33 12.75
N SER A 217 -5.03 2.49 13.08
CA SER A 217 -4.57 3.78 12.56
C SER A 217 -3.14 4.12 12.99
N ILE A 218 -2.74 3.71 14.20
CA ILE A 218 -1.37 3.90 14.69
C ILE A 218 -0.43 2.90 14.04
N THR A 219 -0.87 1.65 13.85
CA THR A 219 -0.12 0.65 13.09
C THR A 219 0.15 1.13 11.67
N ALA A 220 -0.78 1.89 11.07
CA ALA A 220 -0.62 2.51 9.76
C ALA A 220 0.53 3.56 9.70
N LEU A 221 1.00 4.10 10.85
CA LEU A 221 2.24 4.87 10.87
C LEU A 221 3.42 4.04 10.36
N TYR A 222 3.49 2.78 10.79
CA TYR A 222 4.55 1.87 10.36
C TYR A 222 4.32 1.35 8.93
N SER A 223 3.12 0.89 8.61
CA SER A 223 2.84 0.27 7.31
C SER A 223 2.69 1.26 6.15
N ASP A 224 2.21 2.49 6.43
CA ASP A 224 1.84 3.41 5.35
C ASP A 224 2.61 4.74 5.38
N ILE A 225 3.10 5.21 6.54
CA ILE A 225 3.96 6.42 6.60
C ILE A 225 5.43 6.04 6.55
N TYR A 226 5.90 5.13 7.43
CA TYR A 226 7.25 4.56 7.33
C TYR A 226 7.37 3.55 6.19
N GLY A 227 6.24 3.03 5.71
CA GLY A 227 6.15 2.19 4.54
C GLY A 227 6.71 0.78 4.72
N ILE A 228 6.70 0.24 5.93
CA ILE A 228 7.17 -1.12 6.21
C ILE A 228 6.13 -2.11 5.72
N ARG A 229 6.45 -2.84 4.65
CA ARG A 229 5.56 -3.79 4.00
C ARG A 229 6.26 -5.13 3.77
N PRO A 230 6.46 -5.95 4.83
CA PRO A 230 7.03 -7.27 4.68
C PRO A 230 6.15 -8.12 3.76
N LYS A 231 6.77 -8.77 2.82
CA LYS A 231 6.13 -9.78 1.97
C LYS A 231 6.70 -11.16 2.31
N TRP A 232 6.15 -12.21 1.73
CA TRP A 232 6.59 -13.59 1.99
C TRP A 232 8.08 -13.83 1.70
N ASN A 233 8.65 -13.17 0.68
CA ASN A 233 10.02 -13.40 0.20
C ASN A 233 10.94 -12.18 0.36
N ARG A 234 10.48 -11.06 0.93
CA ARG A 234 11.29 -9.85 1.04
C ARG A 234 10.81 -8.90 2.13
N PHE A 235 11.70 -8.05 2.60
CA PHE A 235 11.37 -6.87 3.36
C PHE A 235 11.07 -5.73 2.37
N GLY A 236 9.80 -5.29 2.29
CA GLY A 236 9.38 -4.17 1.46
C GLY A 236 9.43 -2.85 2.21
N LEU A 237 9.79 -1.78 1.52
CA LEU A 237 9.86 -0.43 2.06
C LEU A 237 9.31 0.57 1.04
N GLU A 238 8.17 1.19 1.37
CA GLU A 238 7.46 2.19 0.54
C GLU A 238 7.10 3.42 1.38
N PRO A 239 8.06 4.26 1.79
CA PRO A 239 7.80 5.35 2.72
C PRO A 239 7.06 6.53 2.10
N HIS A 240 6.14 7.10 2.88
CA HIS A 240 5.46 8.36 2.61
C HIS A 240 5.91 9.42 3.63
N MET A 241 7.22 9.62 3.75
CA MET A 241 7.83 10.48 4.76
C MET A 241 7.40 11.94 4.61
N THR A 242 7.09 12.57 5.74
CA THR A 242 6.86 14.01 5.85
C THR A 242 8.12 14.71 6.38
N HIS A 243 8.19 16.04 6.21
CA HIS A 243 9.30 16.81 6.79
C HIS A 243 9.35 16.72 8.33
N ALA A 244 8.20 16.53 8.98
CA ALA A 244 8.12 16.36 10.43
C ALA A 244 8.78 15.07 10.94
N LEU A 245 8.88 14.05 10.08
CA LEU A 245 9.49 12.75 10.38
C LEU A 245 10.85 12.55 9.70
N ASN A 246 11.39 13.61 9.07
CA ASN A 246 12.65 13.51 8.34
C ASN A 246 13.80 13.11 9.26
N GLY A 247 14.59 12.11 8.86
CA GLY A 247 15.71 11.60 9.66
C GLY A 247 15.30 10.59 10.75
N THR A 248 14.08 10.06 10.70
CA THR A 248 13.64 8.98 11.61
C THR A 248 14.54 7.75 11.46
N ALA A 249 15.00 7.23 12.59
CA ALA A 249 15.80 6.01 12.63
C ALA A 249 15.32 5.08 13.74
N PHE A 250 15.18 3.79 13.44
CA PHE A 250 14.82 2.76 14.42
C PHE A 250 15.14 1.36 13.90
N THR A 251 15.14 0.38 14.79
CA THR A 251 15.28 -1.03 14.44
C THR A 251 13.91 -1.70 14.38
N TYR A 252 13.68 -2.45 13.33
CA TYR A 252 12.50 -3.27 13.14
C TYR A 252 12.91 -4.74 13.06
N ASN A 253 12.43 -5.55 14.00
CA ASN A 253 12.70 -6.98 13.99
C ASN A 253 11.66 -7.72 13.14
N LEU A 254 12.11 -8.54 12.22
CA LEU A 254 11.27 -9.44 11.43
C LEU A 254 11.98 -10.77 11.19
N ARG A 255 11.36 -11.87 11.60
CA ARG A 255 11.89 -13.24 11.38
C ARG A 255 13.32 -13.39 11.91
N ASP A 256 13.53 -12.95 13.15
CA ASP A 256 14.81 -12.99 13.86
C ASP A 256 15.95 -12.16 13.23
N MET A 257 15.63 -11.30 12.27
CA MET A 257 16.58 -10.35 11.68
C MET A 257 16.25 -8.92 12.10
N ASP A 258 17.27 -8.18 12.51
CA ASP A 258 17.17 -6.76 12.84
C ASP A 258 17.43 -5.89 11.59
N TYR A 259 16.39 -5.19 11.17
CA TYR A 259 16.47 -4.20 10.10
C TYR A 259 16.62 -2.81 10.72
N ASN A 260 17.82 -2.24 10.64
CA ASN A 260 18.08 -0.86 11.05
C ASN A 260 17.66 0.08 9.93
N LEU A 261 16.59 0.82 10.15
CA LEU A 261 15.99 1.73 9.19
C LEU A 261 16.45 3.16 9.44
N GLN A 262 16.78 3.89 8.36
CA GLN A 262 16.97 5.33 8.35
C GLN A 262 16.11 5.91 7.24
N LEU A 263 15.14 6.76 7.60
CA LEU A 263 14.11 7.25 6.70
C LEU A 263 14.14 8.78 6.64
N SER A 264 14.40 9.30 5.46
CA SER A 264 14.33 10.73 5.15
C SER A 264 13.37 10.98 3.99
N VAL A 265 13.04 12.24 3.72
CA VAL A 265 12.22 12.59 2.57
C VAL A 265 13.00 12.30 1.29
N GLY A 266 12.62 11.22 0.58
CA GLY A 266 13.24 10.83 -0.69
C GLY A 266 14.59 10.12 -0.55
N ASP A 267 14.94 9.64 0.64
CA ASP A 267 16.14 8.81 0.84
C ASP A 267 15.92 7.81 1.97
N TYR A 268 16.05 6.53 1.66
CA TYR A 268 15.69 5.42 2.54
C TYR A 268 16.86 4.45 2.63
N ARG A 269 17.17 4.02 3.84
CA ARG A 269 18.23 3.05 4.07
C ARG A 269 17.76 1.91 4.96
N ILE A 270 18.05 0.69 4.54
CA ILE A 270 17.96 -0.53 5.34
C ILE A 270 19.38 -1.04 5.58
N LYS A 271 19.70 -1.38 6.82
CA LYS A 271 20.96 -2.03 7.18
C LYS A 271 20.71 -3.21 8.10
N THR A 272 21.31 -4.35 7.78
CA THR A 272 21.43 -5.55 8.62
C THR A 272 22.91 -5.87 8.83
N ASP A 273 23.23 -6.99 9.48
CA ASP A 273 24.60 -7.48 9.58
C ASP A 273 25.13 -8.03 8.24
N GLU A 274 24.22 -8.43 7.33
CA GLU A 274 24.57 -9.07 6.07
C GLU A 274 24.59 -8.08 4.87
N PHE A 275 23.79 -7.02 4.93
CA PHE A 275 23.69 -6.06 3.84
C PHE A 275 23.28 -4.65 4.31
N SER A 276 23.49 -3.68 3.40
CA SER A 276 22.92 -2.35 3.50
C SER A 276 22.45 -1.90 2.11
N VAL A 277 21.20 -1.43 2.01
CA VAL A 277 20.65 -0.87 0.77
C VAL A 277 20.16 0.54 1.02
N GLU A 278 20.64 1.48 0.20
CA GLU A 278 20.14 2.86 0.14
C GLU A 278 19.37 3.07 -1.16
N CYS A 279 18.19 3.68 -1.10
CA CYS A 279 17.36 3.92 -2.27
C CYS A 279 16.54 5.22 -2.13
N ASP A 280 16.28 5.89 -3.25
CA ASP A 280 15.43 7.09 -3.35
C ASP A 280 14.02 6.79 -3.90
N ALA A 281 13.64 5.52 -3.96
CA ALA A 281 12.34 5.02 -4.42
C ALA A 281 11.90 3.82 -3.58
N PRO A 282 10.60 3.46 -3.61
CA PRO A 282 10.10 2.23 -2.99
C PRO A 282 10.83 0.98 -3.51
N PHE A 283 11.21 0.10 -2.60
CA PHE A 283 11.93 -1.13 -2.93
C PHE A 283 11.65 -2.27 -1.94
N GLY A 284 11.94 -3.49 -2.38
CA GLY A 284 12.04 -4.65 -1.51
C GLY A 284 13.46 -5.21 -1.53
N VAL A 285 13.83 -5.91 -0.47
CA VAL A 285 15.13 -6.56 -0.35
C VAL A 285 15.03 -7.89 0.35
N SER A 286 15.80 -8.87 -0.12
CA SER A 286 16.06 -10.12 0.59
C SER A 286 17.53 -10.52 0.46
N MET A 287 18.01 -11.31 1.41
CA MET A 287 19.33 -11.91 1.38
C MET A 287 19.19 -13.41 1.57
N SER A 288 19.88 -14.19 0.78
CA SER A 288 19.96 -15.62 0.91
C SER A 288 21.37 -16.07 0.56
N GLU A 289 22.05 -16.68 1.50
CA GLU A 289 23.46 -17.00 1.41
C GLU A 289 24.30 -15.77 1.03
N ASN A 290 24.89 -15.74 -0.18
CA ASN A 290 25.70 -14.63 -0.69
C ASN A 290 24.99 -13.83 -1.79
N VAL A 291 23.67 -13.97 -1.93
CA VAL A 291 22.87 -13.34 -2.98
C VAL A 291 21.93 -12.29 -2.37
N LEU A 292 22.23 -11.02 -2.62
CA LEU A 292 21.33 -9.90 -2.32
C LEU A 292 20.35 -9.75 -3.48
N THR A 293 19.07 -9.78 -3.19
CA THR A 293 18.01 -9.55 -4.18
C THR A 293 17.31 -8.23 -3.88
N TYR A 294 17.31 -7.33 -4.85
CA TYR A 294 16.59 -6.06 -4.85
C TYR A 294 15.36 -6.17 -5.75
N PHE A 295 14.19 -5.75 -5.25
CA PHE A 295 12.91 -5.70 -5.96
C PHE A 295 12.52 -4.23 -6.16
N HIS A 296 12.24 -3.84 -7.39
CA HIS A 296 11.79 -2.47 -7.70
C HIS A 296 10.26 -2.40 -7.59
N GLU A 297 9.74 -1.88 -6.48
CA GLU A 297 8.30 -1.93 -6.21
C GLU A 297 7.42 -1.10 -7.17
N ASN A 298 7.97 -0.09 -7.84
CA ASN A 298 7.23 0.72 -8.83
C ASN A 298 7.33 0.20 -10.29
N LYS A 299 8.13 -0.84 -10.53
CA LYS A 299 8.26 -1.49 -11.82
C LYS A 299 8.06 -2.98 -11.61
N GLU A 300 6.85 -3.44 -11.84
CA GLU A 300 6.49 -4.85 -11.70
C GLU A 300 7.51 -5.72 -12.41
N ASN A 301 7.97 -6.74 -11.71
CA ASN A 301 8.93 -7.74 -12.17
C ASN A 301 10.39 -7.29 -12.40
N LEU A 302 10.75 -6.02 -12.15
CA LEU A 302 12.15 -5.62 -12.26
C LEU A 302 12.90 -6.04 -10.98
N ILE A 303 13.72 -7.07 -11.10
CA ILE A 303 14.43 -7.72 -10.00
C ILE A 303 15.92 -7.73 -10.33
N LEU A 304 16.75 -7.20 -9.43
CA LEU A 304 18.20 -7.29 -9.51
C LEU A 304 18.74 -8.24 -8.45
N THR A 305 19.44 -9.30 -8.86
CA THR A 305 20.25 -10.12 -7.96
C THR A 305 21.71 -9.69 -8.05
N VAL A 306 22.34 -9.60 -6.90
CA VAL A 306 23.77 -9.30 -6.74
C VAL A 306 24.39 -10.45 -5.98
N GLU A 307 25.19 -11.25 -6.68
CA GLU A 307 25.97 -12.34 -6.11
C GLU A 307 27.43 -11.86 -5.94
N CYS A 308 28.03 -12.13 -4.80
CA CYS A 308 29.42 -11.80 -4.54
C CYS A 308 30.23 -13.05 -4.16
N ALA A 309 31.17 -13.43 -5.02
CA ALA A 309 32.01 -14.59 -4.81
C ALA A 309 33.14 -14.39 -3.80
N THR A 310 33.54 -13.14 -3.54
CA THR A 310 34.78 -12.83 -2.80
C THR A 310 34.63 -11.76 -1.72
N ALA A 311 33.44 -11.13 -1.57
CA ALA A 311 33.29 -10.07 -0.57
C ALA A 311 33.14 -10.64 0.85
N SER A 312 33.77 -9.94 1.76
CA SER A 312 33.34 -9.99 3.14
C SER A 312 31.99 -9.28 3.29
N LEU A 313 31.00 -9.93 3.85
CA LEU A 313 29.74 -9.27 4.23
C LEU A 313 30.05 -8.07 5.18
N PRO A 314 29.22 -7.02 5.19
CA PRO A 314 27.95 -6.84 4.46
C PRO A 314 28.09 -6.27 3.04
N ILE A 315 27.20 -6.68 2.14
CA ILE A 315 27.05 -6.08 0.81
C ILE A 315 26.39 -4.71 0.96
N HIS A 316 27.08 -3.64 0.57
CA HIS A 316 26.51 -2.28 0.56
C HIS A 316 26.13 -1.89 -0.85
N MET A 317 24.83 -1.69 -1.13
CA MET A 317 24.31 -1.28 -2.42
C MET A 317 23.57 0.06 -2.33
N ILE A 318 23.83 0.93 -3.29
CA ILE A 318 23.15 2.23 -3.43
C ILE A 318 22.40 2.21 -4.76
N VAL A 319 21.08 2.34 -4.71
CA VAL A 319 20.22 2.44 -5.89
C VAL A 319 19.67 3.85 -5.97
N ARG A 320 19.80 4.47 -7.15
CA ARG A 320 19.32 5.85 -7.36
C ARG A 320 18.51 5.95 -8.64
N LYS A 321 17.42 6.69 -8.58
CA LYS A 321 16.63 7.02 -9.76
C LYS A 321 17.45 7.90 -10.70
N LYS A 322 17.60 7.47 -11.94
CA LYS A 322 18.34 8.18 -12.96
C LYS A 322 17.51 8.32 -14.23
N SER A 323 17.37 9.55 -14.73
CA SER A 323 16.56 9.81 -15.92
C SER A 323 17.01 8.96 -17.11
N GLY A 324 16.05 8.31 -17.77
CA GLY A 324 16.30 7.44 -18.93
C GLY A 324 16.96 6.10 -18.59
N CYS A 325 17.14 5.75 -17.31
CA CYS A 325 17.62 4.43 -16.90
C CYS A 325 16.43 3.52 -16.53
N GLU A 326 16.54 2.24 -16.84
CA GLU A 326 15.69 1.20 -16.26
C GLU A 326 16.05 1.01 -14.79
N LEU A 327 17.36 0.89 -14.50
CA LEU A 327 17.90 0.82 -13.17
C LEU A 327 19.33 1.40 -13.16
N ALA A 328 19.71 2.02 -12.03
CA ALA A 328 21.09 2.46 -11.79
C ALA A 328 21.47 2.16 -10.34
N TRP A 329 22.62 1.52 -10.14
CA TRP A 329 23.12 1.16 -8.82
C TRP A 329 24.64 1.26 -8.73
N SER A 330 25.14 1.31 -7.51
CA SER A 330 26.56 1.23 -7.23
C SER A 330 26.83 0.39 -5.98
N ILE A 331 28.01 -0.24 -5.96
CA ILE A 331 28.55 -0.97 -4.81
C ILE A 331 29.93 -0.37 -4.49
N PRO A 332 30.09 0.28 -3.33
CA PRO A 332 31.34 0.96 -2.98
C PRO A 332 32.52 0.04 -2.70
N SER A 333 32.25 -1.23 -2.33
CA SER A 333 33.29 -2.20 -1.98
C SER A 333 33.93 -2.88 -3.19
N THR A 334 35.13 -3.41 -2.98
CA THR A 334 35.79 -4.30 -3.95
C THR A 334 35.21 -5.70 -3.88
N GLY A 335 35.19 -6.43 -5.01
CA GLY A 335 34.71 -7.81 -5.04
C GLY A 335 34.50 -8.34 -6.45
N ASP A 336 34.28 -9.64 -6.56
CA ASP A 336 33.87 -10.29 -7.80
C ASP A 336 32.36 -10.38 -7.80
N TYR A 337 31.71 -9.52 -8.59
CA TYR A 337 30.26 -9.39 -8.61
C TYR A 337 29.65 -9.98 -9.86
N ALA A 338 28.57 -10.77 -9.68
CA ALA A 338 27.67 -11.17 -10.75
C ALA A 338 26.31 -10.49 -10.53
N PHE A 339 25.83 -9.79 -11.55
CA PHE A 339 24.56 -9.10 -11.56
C PHE A 339 23.62 -9.78 -12.53
N THR A 340 22.41 -10.11 -12.08
CA THR A 340 21.33 -10.60 -12.96
C THR A 340 20.10 -9.72 -12.78
N LEU A 341 19.69 -9.07 -13.86
CA LEU A 341 18.52 -8.22 -13.93
C LEU A 341 17.42 -8.94 -14.71
N LYS A 342 16.28 -9.18 -14.07
CA LYS A 342 15.06 -9.79 -14.63
C LYS A 342 13.97 -8.74 -14.83
N GLY A 343 12.96 -9.06 -15.65
CA GLY A 343 11.81 -8.19 -15.89
C GLY A 343 12.05 -7.12 -16.95
N LEU A 344 13.10 -7.26 -17.75
CA LEU A 344 13.34 -6.42 -18.92
C LEU A 344 12.46 -6.89 -20.09
N ARG A 345 12.34 -6.06 -21.13
CA ARG A 345 11.66 -6.50 -22.36
C ARG A 345 12.46 -7.60 -23.04
N PRO A 346 11.85 -8.76 -23.34
CA PRO A 346 12.51 -9.84 -24.05
C PRO A 346 13.17 -9.37 -25.36
N ASP A 347 14.27 -10.00 -25.72
CA ASP A 347 14.98 -9.81 -26.99
C ASP A 347 15.37 -8.36 -27.32
N THR A 348 15.34 -7.47 -26.34
CA THR A 348 15.61 -6.05 -26.50
C THR A 348 17.05 -5.72 -26.17
N GLY A 349 17.66 -4.82 -26.95
CA GLY A 349 19.02 -4.30 -26.71
C GLY A 349 19.02 -3.23 -25.63
N TYR A 350 19.92 -3.36 -24.66
CA TYR A 350 20.15 -2.38 -23.61
C TYR A 350 21.56 -1.83 -23.65
N LYS A 351 21.71 -0.54 -23.46
CA LYS A 351 23.00 0.10 -23.22
C LYS A 351 23.37 -0.06 -21.75
N VAL A 352 24.37 -0.89 -21.48
CA VAL A 352 24.93 -1.10 -20.15
C VAL A 352 26.15 -0.23 -20.02
N ARG A 353 26.14 0.67 -19.03
CA ARG A 353 27.31 1.45 -18.65
C ARG A 353 27.87 0.91 -17.33
N LEU A 354 29.08 0.38 -17.38
CA LEU A 354 29.78 -0.20 -16.25
C LEU A 354 31.07 0.59 -16.00
N ASN A 355 31.20 1.21 -14.85
CA ASN A 355 32.36 2.06 -14.49
C ASN A 355 32.77 3.05 -15.59
N GLY A 356 31.76 3.71 -16.18
CA GLY A 356 31.96 4.68 -17.26
C GLY A 356 32.07 4.08 -18.67
N LYS A 357 32.40 2.81 -18.82
CA LYS A 357 32.46 2.11 -20.12
C LYS A 357 31.08 1.64 -20.55
N SER A 358 30.70 1.87 -21.79
CA SER A 358 29.38 1.47 -22.32
C SER A 358 29.51 0.33 -23.32
N ARG A 359 28.60 -0.65 -23.20
CA ARG A 359 28.42 -1.73 -24.19
C ARG A 359 26.93 -1.97 -24.42
N THR A 360 26.58 -2.55 -25.55
CA THR A 360 25.21 -3.01 -25.80
C THR A 360 25.11 -4.49 -25.43
N VAL A 361 24.11 -4.83 -24.61
CA VAL A 361 23.81 -6.21 -24.23
C VAL A 361 22.35 -6.47 -24.57
N LYS A 362 22.04 -7.62 -25.17
CA LYS A 362 20.69 -8.04 -25.47
C LYS A 362 20.12 -8.84 -24.29
N ALA A 363 18.93 -8.48 -23.82
CA ALA A 363 18.20 -9.33 -22.87
C ALA A 363 17.79 -10.63 -23.53
N SER A 364 17.73 -11.69 -22.75
CA SER A 364 17.24 -13.01 -23.22
C SER A 364 15.78 -12.97 -23.65
N GLY A 365 15.29 -14.05 -24.27
CA GLY A 365 13.87 -14.23 -24.59
C GLY A 365 12.95 -14.25 -23.35
N GLU A 366 13.50 -14.39 -22.14
CA GLU A 366 12.81 -14.27 -20.85
C GLU A 366 12.97 -12.89 -20.18
N GLY A 367 13.59 -11.92 -20.87
CA GLY A 367 13.80 -10.59 -20.32
C GLY A 367 14.89 -10.52 -19.25
N THR A 368 15.87 -11.42 -19.28
CA THR A 368 16.98 -11.47 -18.34
C THR A 368 18.27 -10.91 -18.96
N LEU A 369 19.02 -10.12 -18.20
CA LEU A 369 20.32 -9.58 -18.57
C LEU A 369 21.34 -9.90 -17.46
N SER A 370 22.46 -10.55 -17.79
CA SER A 370 23.51 -10.90 -16.85
C SER A 370 24.81 -10.15 -17.15
N ILE A 371 25.48 -9.72 -16.10
CA ILE A 371 26.77 -9.02 -16.14
C ILE A 371 27.65 -9.61 -15.05
N SER A 372 28.83 -10.07 -15.42
CA SER A 372 29.87 -10.47 -14.45
C SER A 372 31.05 -9.55 -14.58
N GLU A 373 31.57 -9.06 -13.48
CA GLU A 373 32.70 -8.15 -13.46
C GLU A 373 33.55 -8.36 -12.21
N LYS A 374 34.85 -8.48 -12.43
CA LYS A 374 35.87 -8.52 -11.40
C LYS A 374 36.31 -7.09 -11.09
N CYS A 375 35.95 -6.58 -9.92
CA CYS A 375 36.15 -5.20 -9.57
C CYS A 375 37.18 -5.02 -8.46
N SER A 376 38.31 -4.40 -8.81
CA SER A 376 39.33 -3.98 -7.82
C SER A 376 39.01 -2.66 -7.11
N GLY A 377 37.77 -2.14 -7.28
CA GLY A 377 37.30 -0.89 -6.70
C GLY A 377 35.76 -0.79 -6.77
N PRO A 378 35.21 0.38 -6.48
CA PRO A 378 33.76 0.61 -6.55
C PRO A 378 33.16 0.24 -7.92
N VAL A 379 31.97 -0.33 -7.91
CA VAL A 379 31.23 -0.69 -9.12
C VAL A 379 30.06 0.29 -9.30
N SER A 380 29.88 0.80 -10.51
CA SER A 380 28.71 1.61 -10.89
C SER A 380 28.12 1.06 -12.19
N VAL A 381 26.82 0.77 -12.16
CA VAL A 381 26.09 0.19 -13.29
C VAL A 381 24.87 1.04 -13.63
N GLU A 382 24.67 1.31 -14.92
CA GLU A 382 23.47 1.95 -15.45
C GLU A 382 22.92 1.10 -16.60
N ILE A 383 21.64 0.81 -16.57
CA ILE A 383 20.93 0.09 -17.63
C ILE A 383 19.95 1.04 -18.30
N ARG A 384 20.08 1.23 -19.61
CA ARG A 384 19.20 2.08 -20.43
C ARG A 384 18.66 1.29 -21.61
N LYS A 385 17.41 1.47 -21.92
CA LYS A 385 16.89 0.96 -23.19
C LYS A 385 17.56 1.68 -24.34
N LYS A 386 17.90 0.92 -25.39
CA LYS A 386 18.54 1.47 -26.60
C LYS A 386 17.48 2.21 -27.48
#